data_438a66cd729fe4e6cc1227b5d99c45f2
#
_entry.id   438a66cd729fe4e6cc1227b5d99c45f2
#
_cell.length_a   1.000
_cell.length_b   1.000
_cell.length_c   1.000
_cell.angle_alpha   90.00
_cell.angle_beta   90.00
_cell.angle_gamma   90.00
#
_symmetry.space_group_name_H-M   'P 1'
#
loop_
_entity.id
_entity.type
_entity.pdbx_description
1 polymer ?
#
loop_
_entity_poly.entity_id
_entity_poly.type
_entity_poly.pdbx_seq_one_letter_code
_entity_poly.pdbx_strand_id
1 'polypeptide(L)'
;MKSLAESLDTVGGFARSVPDVALFASVLMRDPRMLDLAYDGKPRVGMYRSLQWRHAQSETKEAFAQAAATLSRAGAHVEEVPLPPEDCMLVQLHSDIMAFEASQSLAYERLEHAAQLSAKIQAVLEAGAQITAEEHIKNLARAAESRARVEQWFDKYDILLAPSASGEAPFADLGTGDPQFSRAWTLFGLPCLNLPFATGPQGLPVGLQLIGRRYDDHRTLAIAAWVHERLLAAREPDIGASDMWPRG
;
A
#
# COMPACT_ATOMS: atom_id res chain seq x y z
N MET A 1 -4.61 -21.93 -3.28
CA MET A 1 -5.36 -20.66 -3.09
C MET A 1 -5.92 -20.27 -4.45
N LYS A 2 -7.20 -19.89 -4.52
CA LYS A 2 -7.80 -19.45 -5.79
C LYS A 2 -7.44 -17.97 -6.01
N SER A 3 -6.97 -17.62 -7.21
CA SER A 3 -6.69 -16.24 -7.58
C SER A 3 -8.01 -15.45 -7.73
N LEU A 4 -8.01 -14.18 -7.37
CA LEU A 4 -9.11 -13.26 -7.65
C LEU A 4 -8.82 -12.48 -8.93
N ALA A 5 -7.64 -11.88 -9.02
CA ALA A 5 -7.18 -11.11 -10.18
C ALA A 5 -5.68 -11.37 -10.40
N GLU A 6 -5.36 -12.21 -11.38
CA GLU A 6 -4.03 -12.77 -11.58
C GLU A 6 -2.93 -11.71 -11.73
N SER A 7 -3.23 -10.61 -12.41
CA SER A 7 -2.27 -9.52 -12.64
C SER A 7 -2.07 -8.60 -11.43
N LEU A 8 -2.94 -8.70 -10.40
CA LEU A 8 -2.96 -7.80 -9.23
C LEU A 8 -2.73 -8.53 -7.91
N ASP A 9 -2.98 -9.84 -7.86
CA ASP A 9 -2.83 -10.62 -6.64
C ASP A 9 -1.39 -10.62 -6.15
N THR A 10 -1.20 -10.34 -4.86
CA THR A 10 0.09 -10.34 -4.20
C THR A 10 0.02 -11.11 -2.88
N VAL A 11 1.17 -11.58 -2.41
CA VAL A 11 1.32 -12.18 -1.08
C VAL A 11 1.95 -11.17 -0.16
N GLY A 12 1.37 -10.97 1.02
CA GLY A 12 1.89 -10.09 2.04
C GLY A 12 1.82 -10.73 3.42
N GLY A 13 2.42 -10.06 4.41
CA GLY A 13 2.43 -10.52 5.79
C GLY A 13 2.29 -9.37 6.78
N PHE A 14 1.87 -9.73 7.98
CA PHE A 14 1.80 -8.83 9.13
C PHE A 14 2.73 -9.33 10.22
N ALA A 15 3.48 -8.43 10.82
CA ALA A 15 4.37 -8.74 11.94
C ALA A 15 4.45 -7.55 12.90
N ARG A 16 5.09 -7.74 14.05
CA ARG A 16 5.22 -6.71 15.08
C ARG A 16 6.36 -5.73 14.82
N SER A 17 7.31 -6.12 13.96
CA SER A 17 8.48 -5.30 13.68
C SER A 17 8.93 -5.44 12.22
N VAL A 18 9.71 -4.49 11.73
CA VAL A 18 10.31 -4.57 10.39
C VAL A 18 11.24 -5.79 10.26
N PRO A 19 12.09 -6.14 11.26
CA PRO A 19 12.88 -7.37 11.21
C PRO A 19 12.04 -8.64 11.05
N ASP A 20 10.87 -8.74 11.71
CA ASP A 20 10.00 -9.91 11.58
C ASP A 20 9.36 -9.99 10.18
N VAL A 21 8.97 -8.83 9.61
CA VAL A 21 8.52 -8.77 8.21
C VAL A 21 9.63 -9.21 7.27
N ALA A 22 10.86 -8.76 7.51
CA ALA A 22 12.03 -9.13 6.72
C ALA A 22 12.32 -10.64 6.78
N LEU A 23 12.22 -11.22 7.98
CA LEU A 23 12.36 -12.68 8.18
C LEU A 23 11.27 -13.42 7.38
N PHE A 24 10.02 -13.01 7.48
CA PHE A 24 8.92 -13.62 6.72
C PHE A 24 9.15 -13.49 5.20
N ALA A 25 9.52 -12.30 4.71
CA ALA A 25 9.81 -12.07 3.31
C ALA A 25 11.00 -12.92 2.82
N SER A 26 12.07 -13.07 3.63
CA SER A 26 13.25 -13.86 3.26
C SER A 26 12.91 -15.33 2.99
N VAL A 27 11.97 -15.88 3.75
CA VAL A 27 11.49 -17.25 3.58
C VAL A 27 10.61 -17.40 2.33
N LEU A 28 9.65 -16.49 2.15
CA LEU A 28 8.73 -16.54 1.01
C LEU A 28 9.45 -16.33 -0.32
N MET A 29 10.37 -15.38 -0.38
CA MET A 29 11.12 -15.04 -1.59
C MET A 29 12.36 -15.92 -1.77
N ARG A 30 12.72 -16.74 -0.75
CA ARG A 30 13.97 -17.53 -0.70
C ARG A 30 15.20 -16.65 -0.94
N ASP A 31 15.19 -15.45 -0.38
CA ASP A 31 16.24 -14.45 -0.56
C ASP A 31 16.74 -13.94 0.79
N PRO A 32 17.94 -14.40 1.25
CA PRO A 32 18.49 -13.97 2.53
C PRO A 32 18.87 -12.48 2.58
N ARG A 33 18.99 -11.78 1.44
CA ARG A 33 19.25 -10.34 1.39
C ARG A 33 18.17 -9.52 2.10
N MET A 34 16.95 -10.06 2.21
CA MET A 34 15.86 -9.44 2.97
C MET A 34 16.21 -9.21 4.44
N LEU A 35 17.14 -9.99 5.03
CA LEU A 35 17.57 -9.87 6.42
C LEU A 35 18.61 -8.77 6.64
N ASP A 36 19.22 -8.26 5.58
CA ASP A 36 20.14 -7.13 5.67
C ASP A 36 19.36 -5.81 5.72
N LEU A 37 19.14 -5.34 6.93
CA LEU A 37 18.41 -4.10 7.20
C LEU A 37 19.33 -2.88 7.41
N ALA A 38 20.64 -3.05 7.18
CA ALA A 38 21.58 -1.95 7.27
C ALA A 38 21.33 -0.91 6.17
N TYR A 39 21.21 0.34 6.57
CA TYR A 39 21.09 1.47 5.66
C TYR A 39 21.90 2.65 6.17
N ASP A 40 23.09 2.85 5.59
CA ASP A 40 24.05 3.88 6.03
C ASP A 40 23.80 5.26 5.41
N GLY A 41 22.78 5.37 4.56
CA GLY A 41 22.46 6.60 3.84
C GLY A 41 21.48 7.51 4.54
N LYS A 42 21.24 8.65 3.90
CA LYS A 42 20.12 9.56 4.18
C LYS A 42 19.14 9.44 3.01
N PRO A 43 17.97 8.80 3.17
CA PRO A 43 17.11 8.50 2.06
C PRO A 43 16.51 9.77 1.46
N ARG A 44 16.35 9.76 0.13
CA ARG A 44 15.53 10.72 -0.60
C ARG A 44 14.10 10.22 -0.56
N VAL A 45 13.24 10.91 0.19
CA VAL A 45 11.86 10.52 0.45
C VAL A 45 10.92 11.37 -0.40
N GLY A 46 10.19 10.74 -1.31
CA GLY A 46 9.14 11.36 -2.08
C GLY A 46 7.81 11.35 -1.33
N MET A 47 7.26 12.51 -0.99
CA MET A 47 5.96 12.64 -0.35
C MET A 47 4.86 12.56 -1.41
N TYR A 48 4.12 11.45 -1.45
CA TYR A 48 3.08 11.24 -2.46
C TYR A 48 1.69 11.51 -1.89
N ARG A 49 1.08 12.60 -2.31
CA ARG A 49 -0.33 12.91 -2.05
C ARG A 49 -1.15 12.61 -3.30
N SER A 50 -1.73 11.42 -3.38
CA SER A 50 -2.61 11.05 -4.49
C SER A 50 -3.83 11.97 -4.60
N LEU A 51 -4.58 11.86 -5.68
CA LEU A 51 -5.87 12.57 -5.82
C LEU A 51 -6.89 12.15 -4.75
N GLN A 52 -6.69 10.98 -4.12
CA GLN A 52 -7.47 10.50 -2.99
C GLN A 52 -7.16 11.27 -1.69
N TRP A 53 -6.13 12.13 -1.66
CA TRP A 53 -5.76 12.96 -0.51
C TRP A 53 -6.92 13.75 0.08
N ARG A 54 -7.85 14.18 -0.75
CA ARG A 54 -9.09 14.83 -0.30
C ARG A 54 -9.92 13.98 0.67
N HIS A 55 -9.80 12.66 0.60
CA HIS A 55 -10.50 11.68 1.44
C HIS A 55 -9.70 11.30 2.70
N ALA A 56 -8.45 11.77 2.83
CA ALA A 56 -7.68 11.60 4.06
C ALA A 56 -8.29 12.43 5.18
N GLN A 57 -8.47 11.80 6.34
CA GLN A 57 -8.95 12.47 7.56
C GLN A 57 -7.85 13.32 8.18
N SER A 58 -8.20 14.17 9.14
CA SER A 58 -7.27 15.12 9.77
C SER A 58 -6.06 14.43 10.38
N GLU A 59 -6.29 13.35 11.13
CA GLU A 59 -5.25 12.56 11.80
C GLU A 59 -4.25 11.95 10.81
N THR A 60 -4.71 11.50 9.64
CA THR A 60 -3.82 11.00 8.57
C THR A 60 -2.99 12.14 7.97
N LYS A 61 -3.60 13.30 7.73
CA LYS A 61 -2.89 14.48 7.22
C LYS A 61 -1.85 14.99 8.19
N GLU A 62 -2.18 15.02 9.48
CA GLU A 62 -1.26 15.40 10.55
C GLU A 62 -0.12 14.41 10.70
N ALA A 63 -0.41 13.10 10.74
CA ALA A 63 0.60 12.05 10.78
C ALA A 63 1.57 12.15 9.60
N PHE A 64 1.05 12.38 8.39
CA PHE A 64 1.85 12.54 7.20
C PHE A 64 2.80 13.75 7.28
N ALA A 65 2.31 14.90 7.75
CA ALA A 65 3.12 16.10 7.93
C ALA A 65 4.17 15.94 9.05
N GLN A 66 3.81 15.31 10.16
CA GLN A 66 4.71 15.02 11.27
C GLN A 66 5.82 14.05 10.85
N ALA A 67 5.49 13.00 10.10
CA ALA A 67 6.48 12.07 9.58
C ALA A 67 7.48 12.77 8.66
N ALA A 68 7.01 13.60 7.74
CA ALA A 68 7.87 14.40 6.85
C ALA A 68 8.85 15.27 7.64
N ALA A 69 8.36 16.01 8.65
CA ALA A 69 9.18 16.86 9.49
C ALA A 69 10.20 16.05 10.31
N THR A 70 9.79 14.90 10.82
CA THR A 70 10.65 14.01 11.60
C THR A 70 11.79 13.43 10.74
N LEU A 71 11.45 12.93 9.57
CA LEU A 71 12.44 12.37 8.64
C LEU A 71 13.42 13.44 8.14
N SER A 72 12.93 14.65 7.86
CA SER A 72 13.78 15.78 7.47
C SER A 72 14.75 16.17 8.58
N ARG A 73 14.31 16.23 9.85
CA ARG A 73 15.18 16.48 11.02
C ARG A 73 16.22 15.36 11.23
N ALA A 74 15.86 14.12 10.89
CA ALA A 74 16.78 12.99 10.92
C ALA A 74 17.79 13.00 9.75
N GLY A 75 17.68 13.97 8.85
CA GLY A 75 18.59 14.18 7.74
C GLY A 75 18.17 13.54 6.41
N ALA A 76 16.96 12.99 6.31
CA ALA A 76 16.41 12.58 5.02
C ALA A 76 16.17 13.81 4.12
N HIS A 77 16.31 13.64 2.82
CA HIS A 77 15.90 14.63 1.85
C HIS A 77 14.43 14.37 1.47
N VAL A 78 13.54 15.25 1.95
CA VAL A 78 12.09 15.07 1.82
C VAL A 78 11.54 16.09 0.82
N GLU A 79 10.88 15.62 -0.24
CA GLU A 79 10.26 16.46 -1.26
C GLU A 79 8.88 15.96 -1.65
N GLU A 80 8.01 16.87 -2.12
CA GLU A 80 6.73 16.48 -2.73
C GLU A 80 6.95 15.84 -4.10
N VAL A 81 6.25 14.73 -4.35
CA VAL A 81 6.21 14.11 -5.67
C VAL A 81 5.16 14.82 -6.53
N PRO A 82 5.54 15.37 -7.69
CA PRO A 82 4.57 15.95 -8.62
C PRO A 82 3.56 14.90 -9.07
N LEU A 83 2.26 15.23 -9.00
CA LEU A 83 1.19 14.34 -9.46
C LEU A 83 0.99 14.52 -10.97
N PRO A 84 1.21 13.49 -11.79
CA PRO A 84 0.84 13.54 -13.18
C PRO A 84 -0.69 13.63 -13.36
N PRO A 85 -1.19 14.39 -14.33
CA PRO A 85 -2.65 14.49 -14.60
C PRO A 85 -3.31 13.13 -14.86
N GLU A 86 -2.59 12.18 -15.43
CA GLU A 86 -3.07 10.83 -15.74
C GLU A 86 -3.32 9.96 -14.50
N ASP A 87 -2.81 10.32 -13.35
CA ASP A 87 -3.03 9.60 -12.09
C ASP A 87 -4.51 9.58 -11.66
N CYS A 88 -5.33 10.50 -12.22
CA CYS A 88 -6.77 10.51 -11.97
C CYS A 88 -7.48 9.21 -12.40
N MET A 89 -6.93 8.48 -13.36
CA MET A 89 -7.53 7.26 -13.90
C MET A 89 -7.05 5.98 -13.22
N LEU A 90 -6.03 6.03 -12.35
CA LEU A 90 -5.39 4.82 -11.80
C LEU A 90 -6.33 3.97 -10.95
N VAL A 91 -7.18 4.60 -10.14
CA VAL A 91 -8.15 3.88 -9.30
C VAL A 91 -9.18 3.15 -10.15
N GLN A 92 -9.69 3.80 -11.21
CA GLN A 92 -10.65 3.19 -12.13
C GLN A 92 -9.97 2.08 -12.94
N LEU A 93 -8.78 2.33 -13.46
CA LEU A 93 -8.00 1.34 -14.21
C LEU A 93 -7.73 0.06 -13.41
N HIS A 94 -7.34 0.21 -12.13
CA HIS A 94 -7.21 -0.92 -11.20
C HIS A 94 -8.54 -1.65 -11.04
N SER A 95 -9.64 -0.92 -10.87
CA SER A 95 -10.96 -1.52 -10.64
C SER A 95 -11.44 -2.30 -11.86
N ASP A 96 -11.22 -1.78 -13.07
CA ASP A 96 -11.63 -2.43 -14.31
C ASP A 96 -10.82 -3.72 -14.56
N ILE A 97 -9.50 -3.68 -14.37
CA ILE A 97 -8.65 -4.87 -14.49
C ILE A 97 -9.07 -5.91 -13.46
N MET A 98 -9.22 -5.52 -12.18
CA MET A 98 -9.65 -6.43 -11.10
C MET A 98 -11.02 -7.05 -11.40
N ALA A 99 -12.00 -6.26 -11.84
CA ALA A 99 -13.35 -6.74 -12.10
C ALA A 99 -13.38 -7.74 -13.27
N PHE A 100 -12.67 -7.43 -14.37
CA PHE A 100 -12.57 -8.35 -15.49
C PHE A 100 -11.95 -9.68 -15.07
N GLU A 101 -10.76 -9.65 -14.46
CA GLU A 101 -10.04 -10.87 -14.07
C GLU A 101 -10.81 -11.67 -13.03
N ALA A 102 -11.44 -11.00 -12.04
CA ALA A 102 -12.30 -11.64 -11.06
C ALA A 102 -13.51 -12.33 -11.74
N SER A 103 -14.13 -11.69 -12.74
CA SER A 103 -15.26 -12.27 -13.47
C SER A 103 -14.90 -13.56 -14.21
N GLN A 104 -13.66 -13.67 -14.67
CA GLN A 104 -13.12 -14.88 -15.30
C GLN A 104 -12.72 -15.92 -14.26
N SER A 105 -11.97 -15.52 -13.24
CA SER A 105 -11.48 -16.41 -12.19
C SER A 105 -12.62 -17.06 -11.39
N LEU A 106 -13.68 -16.32 -11.11
CA LEU A 106 -14.86 -16.76 -10.37
C LEU A 106 -16.05 -17.06 -11.28
N ALA A 107 -15.79 -17.42 -12.55
CA ALA A 107 -16.85 -17.70 -13.51
C ALA A 107 -17.79 -18.84 -13.05
N TYR A 108 -17.24 -19.89 -12.46
CA TYR A 108 -18.02 -21.00 -11.92
C TYR A 108 -18.93 -20.53 -10.77
N GLU A 109 -18.41 -19.82 -9.81
CA GLU A 109 -19.18 -19.30 -8.68
C GLU A 109 -20.25 -18.31 -9.15
N ARG A 110 -19.93 -17.47 -10.14
CA ARG A 110 -20.87 -16.48 -10.71
C ARG A 110 -22.03 -17.16 -11.43
N LEU A 111 -21.78 -18.22 -12.20
CA LEU A 111 -22.79 -18.86 -13.04
C LEU A 111 -23.63 -19.90 -12.27
N GLU A 112 -22.99 -20.70 -11.42
CA GLU A 112 -23.62 -21.83 -10.75
C GLU A 112 -24.00 -21.56 -9.30
N HIS A 113 -23.35 -20.57 -8.64
CA HIS A 113 -23.50 -20.33 -7.20
C HIS A 113 -23.72 -18.86 -6.84
N ALA A 114 -24.30 -18.06 -7.75
CA ALA A 114 -24.48 -16.62 -7.55
C ALA A 114 -25.19 -16.27 -6.23
N ALA A 115 -26.20 -17.04 -5.84
CA ALA A 115 -26.96 -16.81 -4.60
C ALA A 115 -26.12 -16.98 -3.31
N GLN A 116 -24.95 -17.62 -3.39
CA GLN A 116 -24.03 -17.82 -2.25
C GLN A 116 -22.98 -16.72 -2.13
N LEU A 117 -22.86 -15.85 -3.15
CA LEU A 117 -21.95 -14.72 -3.16
C LEU A 117 -22.58 -13.53 -2.45
N SER A 118 -21.74 -12.74 -1.75
CA SER A 118 -22.18 -11.46 -1.20
C SER A 118 -22.56 -10.48 -2.31
N ALA A 119 -23.51 -9.58 -2.04
CA ALA A 119 -23.93 -8.57 -3.02
C ALA A 119 -22.75 -7.73 -3.54
N LYS A 120 -21.74 -7.46 -2.69
CA LYS A 120 -20.54 -6.72 -3.07
C LYS A 120 -19.71 -7.47 -4.12
N ILE A 121 -19.51 -8.77 -3.97
CA ILE A 121 -18.74 -9.55 -4.95
C ILE A 121 -19.55 -9.77 -6.24
N GLN A 122 -20.87 -9.98 -6.13
CA GLN A 122 -21.74 -10.09 -7.31
C GLN A 122 -21.62 -8.84 -8.18
N ALA A 123 -21.73 -7.64 -7.59
CA ALA A 123 -21.59 -6.38 -8.32
C ALA A 123 -20.23 -6.24 -9.04
N VAL A 124 -19.13 -6.67 -8.41
CA VAL A 124 -17.80 -6.68 -9.04
C VAL A 124 -17.76 -7.63 -10.24
N LEU A 125 -18.29 -8.84 -10.10
CA LEU A 125 -18.28 -9.85 -11.16
C LEU A 125 -19.19 -9.46 -12.33
N GLU A 126 -20.35 -8.85 -12.05
CA GLU A 126 -21.25 -8.32 -13.06
C GLU A 126 -20.61 -7.17 -13.85
N ALA A 127 -19.98 -6.21 -13.17
CA ALA A 127 -19.24 -5.14 -13.81
C ALA A 127 -18.10 -5.68 -14.70
N GLY A 128 -17.34 -6.66 -14.19
CA GLY A 128 -16.25 -7.30 -14.93
C GLY A 128 -16.72 -8.06 -16.17
N ALA A 129 -17.91 -8.68 -16.13
CA ALA A 129 -18.48 -9.39 -17.24
C ALA A 129 -18.92 -8.47 -18.41
N GLN A 130 -19.05 -7.16 -18.17
CA GLN A 130 -19.35 -6.17 -19.22
C GLN A 130 -18.09 -5.68 -19.94
N ILE A 131 -16.90 -5.88 -19.37
CA ILE A 131 -15.63 -5.46 -19.96
C ILE A 131 -15.23 -6.49 -21.02
N THR A 132 -14.95 -6.02 -22.21
CA THR A 132 -14.48 -6.89 -23.29
C THR A 132 -13.01 -7.28 -23.13
N ALA A 133 -12.60 -8.39 -23.74
CA ALA A 133 -11.19 -8.79 -23.77
C ALA A 133 -10.29 -7.72 -24.42
N GLU A 134 -10.79 -7.02 -25.44
CA GLU A 134 -10.06 -5.93 -26.09
C GLU A 134 -9.84 -4.74 -25.14
N GLU A 135 -10.86 -4.36 -24.39
CA GLU A 135 -10.76 -3.30 -23.37
C GLU A 135 -9.79 -3.70 -22.25
N HIS A 136 -9.87 -4.96 -21.81
CA HIS A 136 -8.93 -5.47 -20.79
C HIS A 136 -7.48 -5.41 -21.27
N ILE A 137 -7.19 -5.83 -22.51
CA ILE A 137 -5.85 -5.72 -23.11
C ILE A 137 -5.38 -4.26 -23.13
N LYS A 138 -6.25 -3.32 -23.52
CA LYS A 138 -5.95 -1.88 -23.49
C LYS A 138 -5.67 -1.38 -22.08
N ASN A 139 -6.42 -1.86 -21.10
CA ASN A 139 -6.24 -1.50 -19.69
C ASN A 139 -4.89 -2.01 -19.16
N LEU A 140 -4.50 -3.24 -19.49
CA LEU A 140 -3.18 -3.79 -19.13
C LEU A 140 -2.04 -2.99 -19.77
N ALA A 141 -2.18 -2.58 -21.03
CA ALA A 141 -1.19 -1.73 -21.70
C ALA A 141 -1.04 -0.37 -21.00
N ARG A 142 -2.15 0.29 -20.67
CA ARG A 142 -2.14 1.55 -19.89
C ARG A 142 -1.51 1.40 -18.51
N ALA A 143 -1.79 0.28 -17.84
CA ALA A 143 -1.15 -0.03 -16.56
C ALA A 143 0.37 -0.18 -16.71
N ALA A 144 0.83 -0.85 -17.76
CA ALA A 144 2.26 -1.01 -18.06
C ALA A 144 2.94 0.33 -18.37
N GLU A 145 2.31 1.20 -19.15
CA GLU A 145 2.80 2.56 -19.42
C GLU A 145 2.90 3.40 -18.14
N SER A 146 1.87 3.36 -17.30
CA SER A 146 1.86 4.07 -16.02
C SER A 146 2.95 3.55 -15.08
N ARG A 147 3.15 2.23 -15.04
CA ARG A 147 4.25 1.59 -14.30
C ARG A 147 5.61 2.10 -14.77
N ALA A 148 5.84 2.16 -16.07
CA ALA A 148 7.11 2.64 -16.62
C ALA A 148 7.40 4.12 -16.25
N ARG A 149 6.37 4.96 -16.15
CA ARG A 149 6.51 6.34 -15.66
C ARG A 149 6.86 6.39 -14.18
N VAL A 150 6.19 5.61 -13.36
CA VAL A 150 6.42 5.58 -11.90
C VAL A 150 7.81 5.02 -11.56
N GLU A 151 8.32 4.07 -12.33
CA GLU A 151 9.71 3.58 -12.17
C GLU A 151 10.73 4.71 -12.25
N GLN A 152 10.52 5.75 -13.07
CA GLN A 152 11.41 6.90 -13.19
C GLN A 152 11.44 7.77 -11.92
N TRP A 153 10.42 7.71 -11.07
CA TRP A 153 10.44 8.43 -9.78
C TRP A 153 11.56 7.92 -8.88
N PHE A 154 11.88 6.62 -8.96
CA PHE A 154 12.95 6.01 -8.17
C PHE A 154 14.37 6.33 -8.64
N ASP A 155 14.53 7.07 -9.74
CA ASP A 155 15.82 7.69 -10.09
C ASP A 155 16.08 8.93 -9.22
N LYS A 156 15.01 9.60 -8.77
CA LYS A 156 15.05 10.75 -7.87
C LYS A 156 14.86 10.38 -6.41
N TYR A 157 13.97 9.45 -6.09
CA TYR A 157 13.63 9.05 -4.73
C TYR A 157 14.11 7.63 -4.43
N ASP A 158 14.56 7.40 -3.20
CA ASP A 158 14.92 6.06 -2.74
C ASP A 158 13.68 5.32 -2.22
N ILE A 159 12.67 6.07 -1.73
CA ILE A 159 11.41 5.55 -1.23
C ILE A 159 10.32 6.62 -1.35
N LEU A 160 9.07 6.20 -1.55
CA LEU A 160 7.94 7.10 -1.43
C LEU A 160 7.25 6.90 -0.07
N LEU A 161 6.69 7.97 0.47
CA LEU A 161 5.83 7.96 1.65
C LEU A 161 4.42 8.38 1.23
N ALA A 162 3.42 7.59 1.59
CA ALA A 162 2.02 7.84 1.25
C ALA A 162 1.09 7.45 2.41
N PRO A 163 -0.15 7.97 2.48
CA PRO A 163 -1.17 7.43 3.35
C PRO A 163 -1.48 5.98 2.99
N SER A 164 -1.73 5.14 3.99
CA SER A 164 -2.18 3.74 3.78
C SER A 164 -3.71 3.62 3.78
N ALA A 165 -4.39 4.48 4.53
CA ALA A 165 -5.83 4.52 4.67
C ALA A 165 -6.31 5.97 4.87
N SER A 166 -7.64 6.16 4.85
CA SER A 166 -8.24 7.48 5.06
C SER A 166 -8.01 8.02 6.47
N GLY A 167 -8.00 7.16 7.46
CA GLY A 167 -7.88 7.46 8.89
C GLY A 167 -7.75 6.18 9.69
N GLU A 168 -8.33 6.14 10.88
CA GLU A 168 -8.44 4.94 11.71
C GLU A 168 -9.28 3.84 11.03
N ALA A 169 -9.17 2.62 11.56
CA ALA A 169 -10.03 1.52 11.13
C ALA A 169 -11.51 1.90 11.32
N PRO A 170 -12.38 1.63 10.33
CA PRO A 170 -13.81 1.87 10.48
C PRO A 170 -14.42 0.88 11.49
N PHE A 171 -15.60 1.20 12.00
CA PHE A 171 -16.38 0.25 12.79
C PHE A 171 -16.68 -1.02 12.00
N ALA A 172 -16.71 -2.17 12.67
CA ALA A 172 -16.82 -3.49 12.04
C ALA A 172 -18.08 -3.66 11.17
N ASP A 173 -19.19 -3.02 11.53
CA ASP A 173 -20.45 -3.00 10.78
C ASP A 173 -20.36 -2.23 9.46
N LEU A 174 -19.40 -1.30 9.33
CA LEU A 174 -19.10 -0.56 8.10
C LEU A 174 -18.13 -1.31 7.18
N GLY A 175 -17.62 -2.47 7.61
CA GLY A 175 -16.69 -3.30 6.86
C GLY A 175 -15.23 -2.85 6.98
N THR A 176 -14.42 -3.16 5.95
CA THR A 176 -12.95 -2.99 5.98
C THR A 176 -12.45 -1.64 5.44
N GLY A 177 -13.35 -0.73 5.10
CA GLY A 177 -12.99 0.53 4.46
C GLY A 177 -12.71 0.42 2.95
N ASP A 178 -12.30 1.54 2.34
CA ASP A 178 -11.96 1.62 0.91
C ASP A 178 -10.44 1.58 0.74
N PRO A 179 -9.89 0.63 -0.06
CA PRO A 179 -8.46 0.50 -0.32
C PRO A 179 -7.91 1.55 -1.31
N GLN A 180 -8.57 2.68 -1.47
CA GLN A 180 -8.28 3.71 -2.49
C GLN A 180 -6.83 4.23 -2.46
N PHE A 181 -6.17 4.22 -1.30
CA PHE A 181 -4.77 4.65 -1.15
C PHE A 181 -3.76 3.57 -1.54
N SER A 182 -4.19 2.31 -1.70
CA SER A 182 -3.32 1.19 -2.02
C SER A 182 -3.45 0.69 -3.47
N ARG A 183 -4.56 1.03 -4.16
CA ARG A 183 -4.88 0.51 -5.51
C ARG A 183 -3.81 0.81 -6.55
N ALA A 184 -3.24 2.03 -6.53
CA ALA A 184 -2.20 2.41 -7.47
C ALA A 184 -0.93 1.55 -7.29
N TRP A 185 -0.54 1.30 -6.05
CA TRP A 185 0.66 0.52 -5.76
C TRP A 185 0.52 -0.94 -6.16
N THR A 186 -0.68 -1.53 -5.94
CA THR A 186 -1.02 -2.87 -6.43
C THR A 186 -0.98 -2.91 -7.96
N LEU A 187 -1.57 -1.91 -8.64
CA LEU A 187 -1.54 -1.80 -10.10
C LEU A 187 -0.11 -1.73 -10.65
N PHE A 188 0.79 -1.05 -9.93
CA PHE A 188 2.19 -0.91 -10.33
C PHE A 188 3.06 -2.10 -9.93
N GLY A 189 2.58 -2.96 -9.02
CA GLY A 189 3.35 -4.07 -8.49
C GLY A 189 4.58 -3.62 -7.68
N LEU A 190 4.42 -2.54 -6.90
CA LEU A 190 5.48 -1.98 -6.07
C LEU A 190 5.46 -2.60 -4.67
N PRO A 191 6.62 -2.88 -4.06
CA PRO A 191 6.70 -3.30 -2.68
C PRO A 191 6.22 -2.18 -1.75
N CYS A 192 5.31 -2.54 -0.83
CA CYS A 192 4.75 -1.61 0.15
C CYS A 192 4.91 -2.15 1.56
N LEU A 193 5.30 -1.29 2.49
CA LEU A 193 5.35 -1.61 3.91
C LEU A 193 4.63 -0.53 4.71
N ASN A 194 3.61 -0.93 5.47
CA ASN A 194 2.88 -0.01 6.34
C ASN A 194 3.50 0.04 7.72
N LEU A 195 3.73 1.25 8.23
CA LEU A 195 4.22 1.51 9.59
C LEU A 195 3.14 2.24 10.39
N PRO A 196 2.71 1.72 11.56
CA PRO A 196 1.85 2.49 12.46
C PRO A 196 2.65 3.65 13.03
N PHE A 197 2.13 4.87 12.90
CA PHE A 197 2.88 6.08 13.32
C PHE A 197 2.10 6.96 14.29
N ALA A 198 0.84 7.22 14.04
CA ALA A 198 0.01 8.09 14.88
C ALA A 198 -1.14 7.32 15.52
N THR A 199 -1.85 7.98 16.41
CA THR A 199 -3.09 7.49 17.02
C THR A 199 -4.20 8.47 16.64
N GLY A 200 -5.32 7.95 16.19
CA GLY A 200 -6.47 8.77 15.83
C GLY A 200 -7.39 9.05 17.00
N PRO A 201 -8.52 9.72 16.73
CA PRO A 201 -9.42 10.24 17.78
C PRO A 201 -10.09 9.16 18.64
N GLN A 202 -10.17 7.92 18.18
CA GLN A 202 -10.74 6.80 18.93
C GLN A 202 -9.68 5.90 19.58
N GLY A 203 -8.41 6.30 19.55
CA GLY A 203 -7.30 5.56 20.12
C GLY A 203 -6.77 4.45 19.21
N LEU A 204 -7.22 4.34 17.97
CA LEU A 204 -6.72 3.34 17.02
C LEU A 204 -5.52 3.85 16.23
N PRO A 205 -4.64 2.94 15.76
CA PRO A 205 -3.46 3.35 15.03
C PRO A 205 -3.78 3.94 13.66
N VAL A 206 -3.04 4.98 13.27
CA VAL A 206 -2.98 5.54 11.93
C VAL A 206 -1.61 5.23 11.34
N GLY A 207 -1.60 4.54 10.19
CA GLY A 207 -0.39 4.11 9.52
C GLY A 207 -0.02 4.98 8.32
N LEU A 208 1.26 4.93 7.99
CA LEU A 208 1.82 5.48 6.77
C LEU A 208 2.50 4.35 6.01
N GLN A 209 2.35 4.32 4.69
CA GLN A 209 3.01 3.31 3.89
C GLN A 209 4.25 3.87 3.19
N LEU A 210 5.28 3.06 3.20
CA LEU A 210 6.49 3.23 2.42
C LEU A 210 6.38 2.39 1.17
N ILE A 211 6.71 2.98 0.02
CA ILE A 211 6.63 2.32 -1.27
C ILE A 211 8.02 2.35 -1.90
N GLY A 212 8.55 1.18 -2.22
CA GLY A 212 9.86 1.02 -2.83
C GLY A 212 9.81 0.77 -4.33
N ARG A 213 10.99 0.75 -4.94
CA ARG A 213 11.17 0.38 -6.34
C ARG A 213 10.78 -1.09 -6.56
N ARG A 214 10.19 -1.37 -7.69
CA ARG A 214 9.80 -2.75 -8.06
C ARG A 214 10.99 -3.69 -8.07
N TYR A 215 10.82 -4.87 -7.49
CA TYR A 215 11.86 -5.90 -7.34
C TYR A 215 13.06 -5.49 -6.46
N ASP A 216 12.92 -4.41 -5.70
CA ASP A 216 13.95 -3.93 -4.76
C ASP A 216 13.45 -4.00 -3.31
N ASP A 217 12.83 -5.12 -2.98
CA ASP A 217 12.18 -5.35 -1.67
C ASP A 217 13.19 -5.29 -0.52
N HIS A 218 14.40 -5.84 -0.71
CA HIS A 218 15.44 -5.81 0.32
C HIS A 218 15.86 -4.38 0.67
N ARG A 219 16.04 -3.50 -0.33
CA ARG A 219 16.34 -2.08 -0.10
C ARG A 219 15.16 -1.36 0.52
N THR A 220 13.94 -1.69 0.09
CA THR A 220 12.71 -1.16 0.69
C THR A 220 12.64 -1.48 2.18
N LEU A 221 12.94 -2.72 2.58
CA LEU A 221 12.97 -3.15 3.98
C LEU A 221 14.08 -2.45 4.77
N ALA A 222 15.27 -2.29 4.22
CA ALA A 222 16.38 -1.59 4.88
C ALA A 222 16.03 -0.10 5.14
N ILE A 223 15.47 0.59 4.13
CA ILE A 223 15.02 1.98 4.30
C ILE A 223 13.82 2.04 5.29
N ALA A 224 12.92 1.07 5.23
CA ALA A 224 11.79 1.02 6.16
C ALA A 224 12.24 0.82 7.62
N ALA A 225 13.26 0.02 7.86
CA ALA A 225 13.87 -0.12 9.19
C ALA A 225 14.47 1.23 9.67
N TRP A 226 15.22 1.90 8.79
CA TRP A 226 15.77 3.23 9.05
C TRP A 226 14.68 4.26 9.38
N VAL A 227 13.60 4.29 8.62
CA VAL A 227 12.45 5.20 8.83
C VAL A 227 11.74 4.87 10.13
N HIS A 228 11.43 3.59 10.36
CA HIS A 228 10.70 3.13 11.55
C HIS A 228 11.40 3.52 12.85
N GLU A 229 12.71 3.30 12.93
CA GLU A 229 13.52 3.67 14.11
C GLU A 229 13.37 5.17 14.43
N ARG A 230 13.44 6.04 13.42
CA ARG A 230 13.34 7.50 13.60
C ARG A 230 11.93 7.97 13.93
N LEU A 231 10.93 7.34 13.34
CA LEU A 231 9.53 7.63 13.67
C LEU A 231 9.19 7.17 15.10
N LEU A 232 9.70 6.02 15.55
CA LEU A 232 9.55 5.56 16.93
C LEU A 232 10.23 6.48 17.94
N ALA A 233 11.45 6.93 17.65
CA ALA A 233 12.20 7.84 18.51
C ALA A 233 11.53 9.23 18.67
N ALA A 234 10.68 9.62 17.72
CA ALA A 234 9.94 10.88 17.75
C ALA A 234 8.58 10.78 18.44
N ARG A 235 8.11 9.57 18.78
CA ARG A 235 6.93 9.38 19.62
C ARG A 235 7.28 9.82 21.04
N GLU A 236 6.43 10.65 21.67
CA GLU A 236 6.55 10.91 23.09
C GLU A 236 6.48 9.58 23.87
N PRO A 237 7.20 9.43 25.00
CA PRO A 237 7.40 8.14 25.67
C PRO A 237 6.17 7.46 26.26
N ASP A 238 4.98 7.98 26.03
CA ASP A 238 3.74 7.55 26.70
C ASP A 238 2.92 6.45 25.97
N ILE A 239 3.41 5.90 24.85
CA ILE A 239 2.79 4.71 24.27
C ILE A 239 3.83 3.59 24.25
N GLY A 240 4.00 2.95 25.41
CA GLY A 240 4.82 1.74 25.52
C GLY A 240 4.35 0.69 24.52
N ALA A 241 5.26 0.15 23.72
CA ALA A 241 4.98 -0.92 22.75
C ALA A 241 4.36 -2.19 23.42
N SER A 242 4.34 -2.24 24.77
CA SER A 242 3.70 -3.30 25.56
C SER A 242 2.17 -3.20 25.63
N ASP A 243 1.58 -2.04 25.35
CA ASP A 243 0.16 -1.80 25.61
C ASP A 243 -0.73 -1.86 24.35
N MET A 244 -0.14 -2.01 23.17
CA MET A 244 -0.88 -2.07 21.92
C MET A 244 -1.57 -3.42 21.63
N TRP A 245 -1.26 -4.49 22.40
CA TRP A 245 -1.92 -5.79 22.27
C TRP A 245 -2.23 -6.37 23.64
N PRO A 246 -3.49 -6.65 24.00
CA PRO A 246 -3.79 -7.43 25.19
C PRO A 246 -3.11 -8.79 25.06
N ARG A 247 -2.35 -9.17 26.08
CA ARG A 247 -1.80 -10.52 26.19
C ARG A 247 -3.00 -11.46 26.42
N GLY A 248 -3.45 -12.12 25.37
CA GLY A 248 -4.39 -13.24 25.49
C GLY A 248 -3.65 -14.51 25.88
#